data_a511a6fd05290412abe0efd35928683f
#
_entry.id   a511a6fd05290412abe0efd35928683f
#
_cell.length_a   1.000
_cell.length_b   1.000
_cell.length_c   1.000
_cell.angle_alpha   90.00
_cell.angle_beta   90.00
_cell.angle_gamma   90.00
#
_symmetry.space_group_name_H-M   'P 1'
#
loop_
_entity.id
_entity.type
_entity.pdbx_description
1 polymer ?
#
loop_
_entity_poly.entity_id
_entity_poly.type
_entity_poly.pdbx_seq_one_letter_code
_entity_poly.pdbx_strand_id
1 'polypeptide(L)'
;MKHCIEIQHLKKSFGDIHAVDDISFHVKEGELFAFLGINGAGKSTTIHMICGQLRKDSGSIIVDGYDLEQDMNKMKQSIGIVFQNSVLDSALSVYDNLESRAALYGIYGKEFQMRLKELAKLLDFEDLLKRTLGKLSGGQRRRIDIARALLHKPKLLILDEPTTGLDPQTRKLLWKVIRDLQKKENMSVFLTTHYMEEAANAGYVVILDKGSIVAEGTPFELKNGYVQDIVSVYGVSEDEIKSLNREYKKIRDGYQIKVRNTKEATKLIVEHQDLFTDYEVVKGGMDDVFLAVTGKRLEVNADENSIGINEQE
;
A
#
# COMPACT_ATOMS: atom_id res chain seq x y z
N MET A 1 -3.76 9.34 21.53
CA MET A 1 -4.21 9.43 20.12
C MET A 1 -5.31 8.40 19.94
N LYS A 2 -6.32 8.68 19.15
CA LYS A 2 -7.42 7.75 18.94
C LYS A 2 -7.07 6.80 17.77
N HIS A 3 -7.39 5.53 17.92
CA HIS A 3 -7.15 4.51 16.91
C HIS A 3 -8.45 4.22 16.14
N CYS A 4 -8.35 4.10 14.82
CA CYS A 4 -9.47 3.66 13.99
C CYS A 4 -9.53 2.15 13.82
N ILE A 5 -8.38 1.45 13.98
CA ILE A 5 -8.29 -0.02 14.06
C ILE A 5 -7.40 -0.38 15.24
N GLU A 6 -7.84 -1.36 16.04
CA GLU A 6 -7.05 -2.00 17.08
C GLU A 6 -7.17 -3.51 16.93
N ILE A 7 -6.04 -4.18 16.75
CA ILE A 7 -5.96 -5.64 16.64
C ILE A 7 -5.01 -6.16 17.70
N GLN A 8 -5.46 -7.16 18.45
CA GLN A 8 -4.66 -7.76 19.52
C GLN A 8 -4.71 -9.28 19.42
N HIS A 9 -3.54 -9.89 19.38
CA HIS A 9 -3.32 -11.34 19.40
C HIS A 9 -4.18 -12.11 18.38
N LEU A 10 -4.33 -11.52 17.16
CA LEU A 10 -5.16 -12.09 16.11
C LEU A 10 -4.50 -13.32 15.51
N LYS A 11 -5.28 -14.42 15.47
CA LYS A 11 -4.86 -15.70 14.88
C LYS A 11 -5.89 -16.24 13.92
N LYS A 12 -5.38 -16.88 12.85
CA LYS A 12 -6.18 -17.65 11.90
C LYS A 12 -5.35 -18.76 11.27
N SER A 13 -5.88 -19.99 11.38
CA SER A 13 -5.30 -21.18 10.77
C SER A 13 -6.28 -21.86 9.82
N PHE A 14 -5.75 -22.52 8.79
CA PHE A 14 -6.47 -23.39 7.88
C PHE A 14 -5.76 -24.76 7.86
N GLY A 15 -6.27 -25.70 8.63
CA GLY A 15 -5.55 -26.94 8.92
C GLY A 15 -4.20 -26.63 9.59
N ASP A 16 -3.12 -27.13 9.03
CA ASP A 16 -1.75 -26.92 9.54
C ASP A 16 -1.12 -25.57 9.12
N ILE A 17 -1.83 -24.78 8.30
CA ILE A 17 -1.30 -23.50 7.82
C ILE A 17 -1.75 -22.39 8.76
N HIS A 18 -0.81 -21.77 9.47
CA HIS A 18 -1.03 -20.55 10.27
C HIS A 18 -0.99 -19.33 9.35
N ALA A 19 -2.15 -19.00 8.75
CA ALA A 19 -2.25 -17.88 7.80
C ALA A 19 -2.08 -16.51 8.48
N VAL A 20 -2.47 -16.40 9.75
CA VAL A 20 -2.21 -15.24 10.63
C VAL A 20 -1.84 -15.81 12.00
N ASP A 21 -0.65 -15.46 12.47
CA ASP A 21 -0.07 -16.02 13.69
C ASP A 21 0.32 -14.92 14.68
N ASP A 22 -0.60 -14.68 15.62
CA ASP A 22 -0.42 -13.79 16.78
C ASP A 22 -0.02 -12.34 16.43
N ILE A 23 -0.74 -11.74 15.47
CA ILE A 23 -0.46 -10.35 15.09
C ILE A 23 -1.22 -9.36 15.98
N SER A 24 -0.52 -8.27 16.36
CA SER A 24 -1.09 -7.15 17.09
C SER A 24 -0.59 -5.86 16.47
N PHE A 25 -1.48 -4.95 16.12
CA PHE A 25 -1.15 -3.63 15.59
C PHE A 25 -2.32 -2.66 15.74
N HIS A 26 -2.07 -1.39 15.52
CA HIS A 26 -3.10 -0.35 15.51
C HIS A 26 -2.93 0.61 14.36
N VAL A 27 -4.02 1.23 13.94
CA VAL A 27 -4.06 2.28 12.92
C VAL A 27 -4.63 3.55 13.54
N LYS A 28 -3.94 4.67 13.42
CA LYS A 28 -4.40 5.97 13.95
C LYS A 28 -5.47 6.58 13.06
N GLU A 29 -6.35 7.40 13.65
CA GLU A 29 -7.32 8.18 12.86
C GLU A 29 -6.60 9.13 11.88
N GLY A 30 -7.08 9.17 10.63
CA GLY A 30 -6.51 9.98 9.55
C GLY A 30 -5.18 9.48 8.99
N GLU A 31 -4.71 8.30 9.40
CA GLU A 31 -3.45 7.72 8.94
C GLU A 31 -3.61 6.97 7.62
N LEU A 32 -2.60 7.08 6.76
CA LEU A 32 -2.38 6.13 5.67
C LEU A 32 -1.48 5.01 6.19
N PHE A 33 -2.04 3.87 6.47
CA PHE A 33 -1.36 2.70 7.00
C PHE A 33 -1.17 1.66 5.89
N ALA A 34 0.04 1.13 5.75
CA ALA A 34 0.37 0.11 4.76
C ALA A 34 0.68 -1.25 5.42
N PHE A 35 0.00 -2.27 4.94
CA PHE A 35 0.20 -3.67 5.32
C PHE A 35 0.94 -4.37 4.20
N LEU A 36 2.26 -4.43 4.30
CA LEU A 36 3.19 -4.86 3.26
C LEU A 36 3.53 -6.35 3.40
N GLY A 37 3.60 -7.08 2.30
CA GLY A 37 4.02 -8.47 2.28
C GLY A 37 3.82 -9.12 0.93
N ILE A 38 4.54 -10.22 0.67
CA ILE A 38 4.35 -11.02 -0.54
C ILE A 38 3.00 -11.76 -0.53
N ASN A 39 2.67 -12.39 -1.66
CA ASN A 39 1.49 -13.24 -1.73
C ASN A 39 1.60 -14.42 -0.74
N GLY A 40 0.51 -14.68 -0.02
CA GLY A 40 0.47 -15.70 1.02
C GLY A 40 0.99 -15.23 2.41
N ALA A 41 1.42 -13.98 2.58
CA ALA A 41 1.88 -13.46 3.87
C ALA A 41 0.78 -13.31 4.94
N GLY A 42 -0.52 -13.43 4.57
CA GLY A 42 -1.66 -13.29 5.50
C GLY A 42 -2.46 -11.99 5.34
N LYS A 43 -2.09 -11.09 4.41
CA LYS A 43 -2.72 -9.78 4.23
C LYS A 43 -4.23 -9.85 4.00
N SER A 44 -4.68 -10.53 2.94
CA SER A 44 -6.12 -10.64 2.60
C SER A 44 -6.89 -11.42 3.65
N THR A 45 -6.28 -12.44 4.28
CA THR A 45 -6.88 -13.15 5.42
C THR A 45 -7.19 -12.19 6.58
N THR A 46 -6.25 -11.30 6.91
CA THR A 46 -6.44 -10.28 7.95
C THR A 46 -7.57 -9.31 7.56
N ILE A 47 -7.58 -8.81 6.32
CA ILE A 47 -8.68 -7.94 5.83
C ILE A 47 -10.04 -8.64 5.94
N HIS A 48 -10.15 -9.89 5.50
CA HIS A 48 -11.42 -10.63 5.55
C HIS A 48 -11.91 -10.80 6.99
N MET A 49 -11.00 -10.96 7.96
CA MET A 49 -11.36 -10.98 9.39
C MET A 49 -11.82 -9.61 9.88
N ILE A 50 -11.11 -8.53 9.56
CA ILE A 50 -11.50 -7.16 9.91
C ILE A 50 -12.88 -6.82 9.35
N CYS A 51 -13.21 -7.27 8.14
CA CYS A 51 -14.50 -7.04 7.50
C CYS A 51 -15.63 -7.98 7.98
N GLY A 52 -15.31 -8.91 8.89
CA GLY A 52 -16.26 -9.91 9.38
C GLY A 52 -16.72 -10.91 8.32
N GLN A 53 -15.94 -11.11 7.26
CA GLN A 53 -16.19 -12.13 6.22
C GLN A 53 -15.56 -13.48 6.56
N LEU A 54 -14.52 -13.47 7.40
CA LEU A 54 -13.83 -14.65 7.87
C LEU A 54 -13.80 -14.61 9.42
N ARG A 55 -14.17 -15.70 10.05
CA ARG A 55 -14.10 -15.84 11.51
C ARG A 55 -12.65 -16.03 11.94
N LYS A 56 -12.20 -15.21 12.88
CA LYS A 56 -10.92 -15.39 13.57
C LYS A 56 -10.93 -16.63 14.47
N ASP A 57 -9.79 -17.19 14.77
CA ASP A 57 -9.66 -18.29 15.72
C ASP A 57 -9.45 -17.76 17.15
N SER A 58 -8.70 -16.66 17.30
CA SER A 58 -8.52 -15.96 18.58
C SER A 58 -8.13 -14.49 18.36
N GLY A 59 -8.01 -13.74 19.45
CA GLY A 59 -7.66 -12.32 19.45
C GLY A 59 -8.88 -11.40 19.43
N SER A 60 -8.67 -10.10 19.32
CA SER A 60 -9.72 -9.07 19.23
C SER A 60 -9.53 -8.15 18.05
N ILE A 61 -10.63 -7.65 17.49
CA ILE A 61 -10.67 -6.66 16.41
C ILE A 61 -11.66 -5.58 16.80
N ILE A 62 -11.18 -4.34 16.93
CA ILE A 62 -11.97 -3.15 17.19
C ILE A 62 -11.77 -2.18 16.02
N VAL A 63 -12.85 -1.66 15.44
CA VAL A 63 -12.83 -0.66 14.39
C VAL A 63 -13.75 0.50 14.76
N ASP A 64 -13.21 1.72 14.73
CA ASP A 64 -13.91 2.96 15.13
C ASP A 64 -14.57 2.85 16.54
N GLY A 65 -13.92 2.07 17.44
CA GLY A 65 -14.41 1.82 18.79
C GLY A 65 -15.48 0.72 18.89
N TYR A 66 -15.84 0.07 17.78
CA TYR A 66 -16.82 -1.03 17.75
C TYR A 66 -16.11 -2.38 17.71
N ASP A 67 -16.50 -3.27 18.60
CA ASP A 67 -16.02 -4.65 18.62
C ASP A 67 -16.68 -5.47 17.50
N LEU A 68 -15.87 -6.24 16.77
CA LEU A 68 -16.35 -7.05 15.64
C LEU A 68 -17.45 -8.06 16.04
N GLU A 69 -17.37 -8.65 17.22
CA GLU A 69 -18.29 -9.69 17.64
C GLU A 69 -19.59 -9.12 18.22
N GLN A 70 -19.52 -7.92 18.82
CA GLN A 70 -20.66 -7.30 19.50
C GLN A 70 -21.41 -6.29 18.63
N ASP A 71 -20.69 -5.50 17.83
CA ASP A 71 -21.23 -4.34 17.12
C ASP A 71 -20.99 -4.39 15.59
N MET A 72 -20.95 -5.58 15.00
CA MET A 72 -20.61 -5.78 13.58
C MET A 72 -21.36 -4.83 12.61
N ASN A 73 -22.65 -4.59 12.85
CA ASN A 73 -23.45 -3.73 11.96
C ASN A 73 -23.03 -2.26 12.02
N LYS A 74 -22.69 -1.76 13.21
CA LYS A 74 -22.17 -0.38 13.37
C LYS A 74 -20.78 -0.26 12.78
N MET A 75 -19.93 -1.26 13.04
CA MET A 75 -18.60 -1.34 12.49
C MET A 75 -18.60 -1.29 10.93
N LYS A 76 -19.49 -2.07 10.30
CA LYS A 76 -19.62 -2.09 8.82
C LYS A 76 -20.02 -0.73 8.22
N GLN A 77 -20.77 0.09 8.97
CA GLN A 77 -21.11 1.45 8.53
C GLN A 77 -19.91 2.41 8.56
N SER A 78 -18.89 2.13 9.37
CA SER A 78 -17.67 2.93 9.44
C SER A 78 -16.64 2.55 8.37
N ILE A 79 -16.82 1.42 7.66
CA ILE A 79 -15.81 0.85 6.75
C ILE A 79 -16.29 0.93 5.30
N GLY A 80 -15.46 1.52 4.44
CA GLY A 80 -15.50 1.31 2.99
C GLY A 80 -14.41 0.33 2.59
N ILE A 81 -14.73 -0.64 1.76
CA ILE A 81 -13.73 -1.63 1.32
C ILE A 81 -13.70 -1.75 -0.20
N VAL A 82 -12.50 -1.81 -0.75
CA VAL A 82 -12.22 -2.13 -2.15
C VAL A 82 -11.39 -3.40 -2.19
N PHE A 83 -12.01 -4.50 -2.59
CA PHE A 83 -11.32 -5.78 -2.75
C PHE A 83 -10.44 -5.80 -4.01
N GLN A 84 -9.53 -6.75 -4.10
CA GLN A 84 -8.71 -6.97 -5.28
C GLN A 84 -9.58 -7.19 -6.53
N ASN A 85 -10.61 -8.03 -6.42
CA ASN A 85 -11.59 -8.24 -7.48
C ASN A 85 -12.83 -7.35 -7.27
N SER A 86 -13.39 -6.81 -8.36
CA SER A 86 -14.63 -6.05 -8.30
C SER A 86 -15.81 -6.93 -7.86
N VAL A 87 -16.62 -6.39 -6.96
CA VAL A 87 -17.87 -7.02 -6.47
C VAL A 87 -19.12 -6.42 -7.11
N LEU A 88 -18.95 -5.61 -8.15
CA LEU A 88 -20.02 -4.97 -8.90
C LEU A 88 -20.49 -5.88 -10.03
N ASP A 89 -21.77 -5.76 -10.41
CA ASP A 89 -22.36 -6.53 -11.49
C ASP A 89 -21.91 -6.00 -12.86
N SER A 90 -21.23 -6.85 -13.63
CA SER A 90 -20.72 -6.51 -14.96
C SER A 90 -21.82 -6.28 -16.00
N ALA A 91 -23.04 -6.76 -15.80
CA ALA A 91 -24.18 -6.61 -16.72
C ALA A 91 -24.92 -5.28 -16.52
N LEU A 92 -24.83 -4.69 -15.33
CA LEU A 92 -25.51 -3.43 -15.00
C LEU A 92 -24.69 -2.21 -15.44
N SER A 93 -25.37 -1.05 -15.58
CA SER A 93 -24.68 0.22 -15.75
C SER A 93 -23.92 0.63 -14.48
N VAL A 94 -22.99 1.58 -14.61
CA VAL A 94 -22.32 2.19 -13.46
C VAL A 94 -23.35 2.80 -12.49
N TYR A 95 -24.33 3.52 -13.04
CA TYR A 95 -25.40 4.15 -12.26
C TYR A 95 -26.17 3.11 -11.44
N ASP A 96 -26.69 2.07 -12.08
CA ASP A 96 -27.54 1.04 -11.43
C ASP A 96 -26.76 0.28 -10.34
N ASN A 97 -25.48 0.00 -10.60
CA ASN A 97 -24.58 -0.60 -9.59
C ASN A 97 -24.46 0.30 -8.35
N LEU A 98 -24.18 1.59 -8.54
CA LEU A 98 -24.00 2.51 -7.43
C LEU A 98 -25.31 2.80 -6.71
N GLU A 99 -26.43 2.94 -7.42
CA GLU A 99 -27.76 3.14 -6.82
C GLU A 99 -28.16 1.95 -5.95
N SER A 100 -28.06 0.74 -6.47
CA SER A 100 -28.40 -0.47 -5.71
C SER A 100 -27.53 -0.62 -4.46
N ARG A 101 -26.25 -0.22 -4.53
CA ARG A 101 -25.35 -0.29 -3.37
C ARG A 101 -25.62 0.83 -2.35
N ALA A 102 -25.94 2.04 -2.80
CA ALA A 102 -26.35 3.15 -1.93
C ALA A 102 -27.61 2.81 -1.14
N ALA A 103 -28.56 2.12 -1.78
CA ALA A 103 -29.79 1.64 -1.16
C ALA A 103 -29.56 0.75 0.07
N LEU A 104 -28.49 -0.07 0.10
CA LEU A 104 -28.14 -0.90 1.24
C LEU A 104 -27.74 -0.08 2.49
N TYR A 105 -27.36 1.18 2.30
CA TYR A 105 -27.04 2.13 3.37
C TYR A 105 -28.18 3.14 3.64
N GLY A 106 -29.36 2.94 3.02
CA GLY A 106 -30.50 3.84 3.19
C GLY A 106 -30.38 5.16 2.41
N ILE A 107 -29.48 5.25 1.44
CA ILE A 107 -29.21 6.45 0.64
C ILE A 107 -30.02 6.37 -0.66
N TYR A 108 -31.05 7.24 -0.82
CA TYR A 108 -31.98 7.20 -1.93
C TYR A 108 -32.24 8.60 -2.54
N GLY A 109 -32.85 8.63 -3.72
CA GLY A 109 -33.40 9.82 -4.35
C GLY A 109 -32.41 10.97 -4.46
N LYS A 110 -32.76 12.14 -3.92
CA LYS A 110 -31.92 13.35 -4.01
C LYS A 110 -30.57 13.20 -3.30
N GLU A 111 -30.54 12.51 -2.17
CA GLU A 111 -29.31 12.27 -1.41
C GLU A 111 -28.33 11.44 -2.24
N PHE A 112 -28.81 10.35 -2.84
CA PHE A 112 -28.01 9.55 -3.76
C PHE A 112 -27.48 10.36 -4.93
N GLN A 113 -28.35 11.17 -5.61
CA GLN A 113 -27.94 11.99 -6.74
C GLN A 113 -26.84 13.00 -6.38
N MET A 114 -26.93 13.65 -5.23
CA MET A 114 -25.91 14.57 -4.75
C MET A 114 -24.59 13.83 -4.47
N ARG A 115 -24.66 12.68 -3.78
CA ARG A 115 -23.48 11.89 -3.48
C ARG A 115 -22.83 11.30 -4.73
N LEU A 116 -23.64 10.81 -5.66
CA LEU A 116 -23.17 10.31 -6.95
C LEU A 116 -22.40 11.39 -7.73
N LYS A 117 -22.95 12.59 -7.83
CA LYS A 117 -22.31 13.71 -8.52
C LYS A 117 -20.98 14.10 -7.89
N GLU A 118 -20.93 14.14 -6.55
CA GLU A 118 -19.69 14.40 -5.80
C GLU A 118 -18.60 13.37 -6.13
N LEU A 119 -18.94 12.06 -6.02
CA LEU A 119 -18.02 10.97 -6.28
C LEU A 119 -17.62 10.88 -7.76
N ALA A 120 -18.54 11.10 -8.68
CA ALA A 120 -18.27 11.07 -10.11
C ALA A 120 -17.24 12.15 -10.50
N LYS A 121 -17.37 13.35 -9.93
CA LYS A 121 -16.38 14.41 -10.12
C LYS A 121 -15.04 14.11 -9.44
N LEU A 122 -15.06 13.59 -8.19
CA LEU A 122 -13.86 13.28 -7.44
C LEU A 122 -13.00 12.21 -8.14
N LEU A 123 -13.66 11.21 -8.71
CA LEU A 123 -13.05 10.02 -9.31
C LEU A 123 -13.04 10.05 -10.85
N ASP A 124 -13.48 11.16 -11.45
CA ASP A 124 -13.47 11.40 -12.90
C ASP A 124 -14.16 10.27 -13.69
N PHE A 125 -15.46 10.04 -13.43
CA PHE A 125 -16.27 9.04 -14.15
C PHE A 125 -17.66 9.51 -14.54
N GLU A 126 -17.90 10.83 -14.62
CA GLU A 126 -19.21 11.41 -14.97
C GLU A 126 -19.72 10.89 -16.33
N ASP A 127 -18.82 10.74 -17.30
CA ASP A 127 -19.10 10.22 -18.65
C ASP A 127 -19.38 8.72 -18.70
N LEU A 128 -19.07 7.99 -17.63
CA LEU A 128 -19.20 6.54 -17.55
C LEU A 128 -20.54 6.07 -16.95
N LEU A 129 -21.33 6.96 -16.35
CA LEU A 129 -22.51 6.60 -15.56
C LEU A 129 -23.51 5.68 -16.30
N LYS A 130 -23.71 5.92 -17.59
CA LYS A 130 -24.63 5.13 -18.43
C LYS A 130 -23.99 3.91 -19.08
N ARG A 131 -22.67 3.72 -18.93
CA ARG A 131 -21.98 2.58 -19.54
C ARG A 131 -22.16 1.34 -18.68
N THR A 132 -22.26 0.19 -19.33
CA THR A 132 -22.26 -1.13 -18.69
C THR A 132 -20.88 -1.37 -18.08
N LEU A 133 -20.82 -1.81 -16.82
CA LEU A 133 -19.58 -1.97 -16.08
C LEU A 133 -18.61 -2.95 -16.77
N GLY A 134 -19.12 -4.03 -17.38
CA GLY A 134 -18.32 -5.02 -18.11
C GLY A 134 -17.56 -4.45 -19.32
N LYS A 135 -17.98 -3.30 -19.86
CA LYS A 135 -17.34 -2.62 -21.00
C LYS A 135 -16.28 -1.60 -20.58
N LEU A 136 -16.02 -1.43 -19.29
CA LEU A 136 -15.02 -0.52 -18.76
C LEU A 136 -13.63 -1.14 -18.72
N SER A 137 -12.59 -0.32 -18.91
CA SER A 137 -11.21 -0.72 -18.66
C SER A 137 -11.01 -1.07 -17.18
N GLY A 138 -9.93 -1.79 -16.84
CA GLY A 138 -9.59 -2.13 -15.45
C GLY A 138 -9.51 -0.89 -14.55
N GLY A 139 -8.84 0.15 -15.02
CA GLY A 139 -8.71 1.40 -14.29
C GLY A 139 -10.03 2.17 -14.13
N GLN A 140 -10.88 2.20 -15.17
CA GLN A 140 -12.23 2.76 -15.08
C GLN A 140 -13.07 2.00 -14.05
N ARG A 141 -13.04 0.66 -14.09
CA ARG A 141 -13.75 -0.18 -13.13
C ARG A 141 -13.27 0.05 -11.70
N ARG A 142 -11.95 0.18 -11.50
CA ARG A 142 -11.36 0.45 -10.17
C ARG A 142 -11.86 1.76 -9.57
N ARG A 143 -12.02 2.81 -10.38
CA ARG A 143 -12.62 4.09 -9.94
C ARG A 143 -14.06 3.91 -9.43
N ILE A 144 -14.84 3.06 -10.09
CA ILE A 144 -16.21 2.75 -9.67
C ILE A 144 -16.25 1.93 -8.38
N ASP A 145 -15.33 0.96 -8.22
CA ASP A 145 -15.20 0.20 -6.96
C ASP A 145 -14.89 1.11 -5.77
N ILE A 146 -14.05 2.12 -5.97
CA ILE A 146 -13.74 3.12 -4.94
C ILE A 146 -14.97 4.01 -4.68
N ALA A 147 -15.66 4.47 -5.74
CA ALA A 147 -16.90 5.24 -5.56
C ALA A 147 -17.91 4.48 -4.72
N ARG A 148 -18.11 3.19 -5.01
CA ARG A 148 -18.96 2.29 -4.23
C ARG A 148 -18.56 2.23 -2.75
N ALA A 149 -17.26 2.10 -2.47
CA ALA A 149 -16.77 2.02 -1.10
C ALA A 149 -16.97 3.33 -0.32
N LEU A 150 -17.07 4.46 -1.02
CA LEU A 150 -17.23 5.80 -0.44
C LEU A 150 -18.68 6.29 -0.35
N LEU A 151 -19.68 5.55 -0.89
CA LEU A 151 -21.08 5.99 -0.97
C LEU A 151 -21.61 6.46 0.39
N HIS A 152 -21.40 5.71 1.44
CA HIS A 152 -21.93 5.93 2.78
C HIS A 152 -21.03 6.77 3.70
N LYS A 153 -20.01 7.46 3.13
CA LYS A 153 -19.05 8.32 3.84
C LYS A 153 -18.35 7.60 5.02
N PRO A 154 -17.67 6.49 4.76
CA PRO A 154 -16.97 5.75 5.82
C PRO A 154 -15.85 6.59 6.44
N LYS A 155 -15.46 6.26 7.68
CA LYS A 155 -14.29 6.85 8.35
C LYS A 155 -12.99 6.12 7.99
N LEU A 156 -13.11 4.84 7.63
CA LEU A 156 -12.00 3.96 7.26
C LEU A 156 -12.21 3.42 5.85
N LEU A 157 -11.23 3.62 4.99
CA LEU A 157 -11.17 3.02 3.65
C LEU A 157 -10.13 1.90 3.64
N ILE A 158 -10.57 0.67 3.42
CA ILE A 158 -9.69 -0.49 3.25
C ILE A 158 -9.50 -0.74 1.75
N LEU A 159 -8.25 -0.85 1.32
CA LEU A 159 -7.85 -1.06 -0.06
C LEU A 159 -7.00 -2.32 -0.15
N ASP A 160 -7.56 -3.39 -0.70
CA ASP A 160 -6.83 -4.64 -0.91
C ASP A 160 -6.18 -4.64 -2.30
N GLU A 161 -4.85 -4.46 -2.32
CA GLU A 161 -4.02 -4.37 -3.52
C GLU A 161 -4.62 -3.45 -4.61
N PRO A 162 -4.87 -2.16 -4.32
CA PRO A 162 -5.71 -1.31 -5.15
C PRO A 162 -5.15 -0.99 -6.52
N THR A 163 -3.85 -1.12 -6.73
CA THR A 163 -3.15 -0.70 -7.96
C THR A 163 -2.71 -1.86 -8.84
N THR A 164 -2.91 -3.10 -8.40
CA THR A 164 -2.54 -4.29 -9.19
C THR A 164 -3.25 -4.29 -10.54
N GLY A 165 -2.49 -4.44 -11.63
CA GLY A 165 -3.00 -4.43 -13.01
C GLY A 165 -3.46 -3.06 -13.52
N LEU A 166 -3.15 -1.95 -12.83
CA LEU A 166 -3.46 -0.60 -13.30
C LEU A 166 -2.30 0.01 -14.09
N ASP A 167 -2.65 0.73 -15.15
CA ASP A 167 -1.71 1.56 -15.89
C ASP A 167 -1.15 2.70 -15.01
N PRO A 168 0.04 3.28 -15.35
CA PRO A 168 0.67 4.32 -14.55
C PRO A 168 -0.18 5.59 -14.35
N GLN A 169 -1.01 5.97 -15.31
CA GLN A 169 -1.86 7.16 -15.20
C GLN A 169 -2.99 6.93 -14.19
N THR A 170 -3.67 5.80 -14.30
CA THR A 170 -4.73 5.38 -13.37
C THR A 170 -4.17 5.24 -11.95
N ARG A 171 -2.97 4.66 -11.79
CA ARG A 171 -2.29 4.56 -10.49
C ARG A 171 -2.03 5.94 -9.88
N LYS A 172 -1.51 6.90 -10.66
CA LYS A 172 -1.32 8.29 -10.20
C LYS A 172 -2.61 8.96 -9.77
N LEU A 173 -3.70 8.78 -10.55
CA LEU A 173 -5.01 9.32 -10.21
C LEU A 173 -5.53 8.74 -8.89
N LEU A 174 -5.45 7.43 -8.71
CA LEU A 174 -5.86 6.75 -7.49
C LEU A 174 -5.11 7.30 -6.27
N TRP A 175 -3.79 7.43 -6.35
CA TRP A 175 -2.98 7.99 -5.26
C TRP A 175 -3.31 9.45 -4.96
N LYS A 176 -3.65 10.24 -5.98
CA LYS A 176 -4.14 11.61 -5.78
C LYS A 176 -5.44 11.61 -4.98
N VAL A 177 -6.40 10.77 -5.36
CA VAL A 177 -7.70 10.65 -4.67
C VAL A 177 -7.52 10.21 -3.22
N ILE A 178 -6.71 9.17 -2.96
CA ILE A 178 -6.42 8.69 -1.59
C ILE A 178 -5.85 9.83 -0.73
N ARG A 179 -4.87 10.58 -1.24
CA ARG A 179 -4.29 11.72 -0.52
C ARG A 179 -5.29 12.86 -0.30
N ASP A 180 -6.16 13.12 -1.27
CA ASP A 180 -7.19 14.15 -1.14
C ASP A 180 -8.22 13.77 -0.08
N LEU A 181 -8.68 12.51 -0.04
CA LEU A 181 -9.59 11.99 0.98
C LEU A 181 -8.95 12.06 2.38
N GLN A 182 -7.71 11.61 2.52
CA GLN A 182 -6.99 11.67 3.79
C GLN A 182 -6.87 13.12 4.30
N LYS A 183 -6.43 14.05 3.44
CA LYS A 183 -6.18 15.43 3.86
C LYS A 183 -7.44 16.26 4.10
N LYS A 184 -8.48 16.09 3.26
CA LYS A 184 -9.68 16.93 3.28
C LYS A 184 -10.77 16.37 4.18
N GLU A 185 -10.89 15.05 4.26
CA GLU A 185 -11.95 14.37 5.00
C GLU A 185 -11.45 13.68 6.27
N ASN A 186 -10.15 13.82 6.59
CA ASN A 186 -9.47 13.11 7.70
C ASN A 186 -9.73 11.60 7.67
N MET A 187 -9.84 11.02 6.46
CA MET A 187 -10.13 9.61 6.24
C MET A 187 -8.92 8.76 6.61
N SER A 188 -9.13 7.75 7.43
CA SER A 188 -8.13 6.72 7.68
C SER A 188 -8.10 5.76 6.48
N VAL A 189 -6.91 5.37 6.04
CA VAL A 189 -6.75 4.45 4.91
C VAL A 189 -5.88 3.26 5.34
N PHE A 190 -6.42 2.06 5.22
CA PHE A 190 -5.70 0.81 5.40
C PHE A 190 -5.45 0.18 4.04
N LEU A 191 -4.19 0.11 3.65
CA LEU A 191 -3.75 -0.38 2.35
C LEU A 191 -3.01 -1.71 2.51
N THR A 192 -3.40 -2.76 1.77
CA THR A 192 -2.50 -3.89 1.54
C THR A 192 -1.78 -3.72 0.22
N THR A 193 -0.52 -4.08 0.21
CA THR A 193 0.29 -4.01 -1.00
C THR A 193 1.47 -4.98 -0.95
N HIS A 194 1.96 -5.34 -2.13
CA HIS A 194 3.27 -5.96 -2.32
C HIS A 194 4.23 -4.99 -3.04
N TYR A 195 3.77 -3.76 -3.36
CA TYR A 195 4.60 -2.70 -3.99
C TYR A 195 5.25 -1.83 -2.93
N MET A 196 6.58 -1.82 -2.90
CA MET A 196 7.37 -1.06 -1.92
C MET A 196 7.21 0.45 -2.05
N GLU A 197 7.02 0.93 -3.29
CA GLU A 197 6.77 2.35 -3.57
C GLU A 197 5.48 2.86 -2.92
N GLU A 198 4.48 2.00 -2.79
CA GLU A 198 3.22 2.34 -2.12
C GLU A 198 3.40 2.44 -0.62
N ALA A 199 4.08 1.45 -0.03
CA ALA A 199 4.41 1.46 1.39
C ALA A 199 5.31 2.67 1.76
N ALA A 200 6.21 3.08 0.86
CA ALA A 200 7.06 4.25 1.07
C ALA A 200 6.28 5.57 1.22
N ASN A 201 5.03 5.63 0.74
CA ASN A 201 4.15 6.79 0.86
C ASN A 201 3.22 6.73 2.09
N ALA A 202 3.24 5.66 2.86
CA ALA A 202 2.42 5.50 4.06
C ALA A 202 2.96 6.30 5.26
N GLY A 203 2.08 6.60 6.21
CA GLY A 203 2.46 7.18 7.51
C GLY A 203 3.07 6.12 8.42
N TYR A 204 2.58 4.89 8.35
CA TYR A 204 3.07 3.74 9.10
C TYR A 204 2.99 2.48 8.25
N VAL A 205 3.95 1.58 8.41
CA VAL A 205 4.07 0.33 7.65
C VAL A 205 4.24 -0.83 8.62
N VAL A 206 3.46 -1.88 8.40
CA VAL A 206 3.68 -3.19 9.03
C VAL A 206 4.07 -4.17 7.92
N ILE A 207 5.17 -4.88 8.11
CA ILE A 207 5.67 -5.88 7.17
C ILE A 207 5.32 -7.27 7.69
N LEU A 208 4.54 -8.01 6.88
CA LEU A 208 4.19 -9.39 7.15
C LEU A 208 5.05 -10.36 6.35
N ASP A 209 5.46 -11.42 7.00
CA ASP A 209 5.96 -12.64 6.36
C ASP A 209 5.39 -13.87 7.07
N LYS A 210 4.86 -14.83 6.33
CA LYS A 210 4.33 -16.11 6.83
C LYS A 210 3.37 -15.99 8.02
N GLY A 211 2.47 -15.04 7.95
CA GLY A 211 1.44 -14.82 8.97
C GLY A 211 1.86 -13.99 10.18
N SER A 212 3.13 -13.62 10.30
CA SER A 212 3.67 -12.88 11.44
C SER A 212 4.17 -11.49 11.04
N ILE A 213 4.14 -10.54 11.97
CA ILE A 213 4.76 -9.21 11.79
C ILE A 213 6.27 -9.37 12.00
N VAL A 214 7.06 -9.03 10.97
CA VAL A 214 8.53 -9.11 11.01
C VAL A 214 9.21 -7.76 11.22
N ALA A 215 8.54 -6.67 10.87
CA ALA A 215 8.98 -5.31 11.17
C ALA A 215 7.80 -4.34 11.08
N GLU A 216 7.87 -3.24 11.83
CA GLU A 216 6.89 -2.16 11.76
C GLU A 216 7.52 -0.81 12.13
N GLY A 217 6.94 0.26 11.62
CA GLY A 217 7.38 1.64 11.87
C GLY A 217 7.01 2.58 10.73
N THR A 218 7.40 3.83 10.85
CA THR A 218 7.34 4.77 9.72
C THR A 218 8.34 4.32 8.63
N PRO A 219 8.12 4.63 7.34
CA PRO A 219 9.10 4.34 6.29
C PRO A 219 10.49 4.88 6.58
N PHE A 220 10.58 6.00 7.29
CA PHE A 220 11.84 6.60 7.70
C PHE A 220 12.56 5.77 8.76
N GLU A 221 11.84 5.33 9.81
CA GLU A 221 12.39 4.47 10.87
C GLU A 221 12.85 3.12 10.31
N LEU A 222 12.04 2.49 9.46
CA LEU A 222 12.36 1.21 8.82
C LEU A 222 13.63 1.32 7.96
N LYS A 223 13.73 2.35 7.11
CA LYS A 223 14.93 2.57 6.30
C LYS A 223 16.18 2.79 7.15
N ASN A 224 16.09 3.63 8.18
CA ASN A 224 17.24 3.90 9.05
C ASN A 224 17.62 2.71 9.95
N GLY A 225 16.64 1.84 10.29
CA GLY A 225 16.88 0.69 11.16
C GLY A 225 17.44 -0.54 10.44
N TYR A 226 17.05 -0.75 9.19
CA TYR A 226 17.34 -2.00 8.48
C TYR A 226 18.27 -1.85 7.28
N VAL A 227 18.46 -0.61 6.76
CA VAL A 227 19.21 -0.40 5.52
C VAL A 227 20.30 0.64 5.70
N GLN A 228 21.42 0.42 5.01
CA GLN A 228 22.53 1.37 4.94
C GLN A 228 22.34 2.30 3.73
N ASP A 229 22.75 3.57 3.87
CA ASP A 229 22.84 4.50 2.75
C ASP A 229 24.08 4.16 1.91
N ILE A 230 24.07 4.49 0.63
CA ILE A 230 25.17 4.25 -0.30
C ILE A 230 25.70 5.60 -0.78
N VAL A 231 27.00 5.80 -0.66
CA VAL A 231 27.71 6.91 -1.30
C VAL A 231 28.43 6.35 -2.53
N SER A 232 27.99 6.76 -3.71
CA SER A 232 28.69 6.47 -4.98
C SER A 232 29.61 7.64 -5.28
N VAL A 233 30.85 7.36 -5.63
CA VAL A 233 31.85 8.36 -6.01
C VAL A 233 32.43 8.02 -7.37
N TYR A 234 32.62 9.02 -8.21
CA TYR A 234 33.01 8.88 -9.60
C TYR A 234 34.33 9.60 -9.88
N GLY A 235 35.07 9.15 -10.92
CA GLY A 235 36.29 9.82 -11.39
C GLY A 235 37.48 9.70 -10.44
N VAL A 236 37.44 8.78 -9.46
CA VAL A 236 38.53 8.54 -8.50
C VAL A 236 39.24 7.23 -8.78
N SER A 237 40.51 7.13 -8.38
CA SER A 237 41.30 5.91 -8.47
C SER A 237 41.02 4.95 -7.34
N GLU A 238 41.39 3.67 -7.51
CA GLU A 238 41.22 2.65 -6.49
C GLU A 238 42.07 2.92 -5.24
N ASP A 239 43.27 3.52 -5.42
CA ASP A 239 44.16 3.84 -4.32
C ASP A 239 43.60 4.98 -3.43
N GLU A 240 42.94 5.94 -4.03
CA GLU A 240 42.23 7.00 -3.31
C GLU A 240 41.06 6.43 -2.49
N ILE A 241 40.29 5.51 -3.04
CA ILE A 241 39.21 4.83 -2.29
C ILE A 241 39.75 3.98 -1.14
N LYS A 242 40.84 3.25 -1.37
CA LYS A 242 41.51 2.46 -0.32
C LYS A 242 41.98 3.31 0.86
N SER A 243 42.39 4.57 0.59
CA SER A 243 42.83 5.49 1.62
C SER A 243 41.74 5.82 2.64
N LEU A 244 40.46 5.68 2.30
CA LEU A 244 39.32 5.87 3.20
C LEU A 244 39.22 4.78 4.28
N ASN A 245 39.94 3.68 4.12
CA ASN A 245 39.92 2.50 5.02
C ASN A 245 38.51 1.99 5.33
N ARG A 246 37.66 1.92 4.28
CA ARG A 246 36.28 1.46 4.33
C ARG A 246 36.02 0.36 3.31
N GLU A 247 35.02 -0.46 3.56
CA GLU A 247 34.55 -1.42 2.56
C GLU A 247 33.92 -0.66 1.39
N TYR A 248 34.32 -1.03 0.19
CA TYR A 248 33.80 -0.47 -1.04
C TYR A 248 33.50 -1.57 -2.08
N LYS A 249 32.61 -1.23 -3.00
CA LYS A 249 32.30 -2.06 -4.16
C LYS A 249 32.63 -1.26 -5.43
N LYS A 250 33.44 -1.84 -6.31
CA LYS A 250 33.69 -1.25 -7.63
C LYS A 250 32.43 -1.35 -8.50
N ILE A 251 32.06 -0.25 -9.12
CA ILE A 251 31.02 -0.15 -10.14
C ILE A 251 31.63 0.29 -11.48
N ARG A 252 30.85 0.40 -12.54
CA ARG A 252 31.35 0.68 -13.90
C ARG A 252 32.20 1.94 -13.98
N ASP A 253 31.71 3.04 -13.39
CA ASP A 253 32.32 4.37 -13.55
C ASP A 253 32.80 4.95 -12.20
N GLY A 254 32.93 4.13 -11.13
CA GLY A 254 33.36 4.59 -9.82
C GLY A 254 33.28 3.51 -8.74
N TYR A 255 33.04 3.95 -7.52
CA TYR A 255 32.99 3.10 -6.34
C TYR A 255 31.80 3.43 -5.46
N GLN A 256 31.23 2.42 -4.79
CA GLN A 256 30.16 2.53 -3.81
C GLN A 256 30.67 2.21 -2.42
N ILE A 257 30.37 3.08 -1.48
CA ILE A 257 30.71 2.95 -0.06
C ILE A 257 29.42 2.87 0.72
N LYS A 258 29.25 1.86 1.55
CA LYS A 258 28.11 1.76 2.46
C LYS A 258 28.34 2.61 3.69
N VAL A 259 27.34 3.38 4.08
CA VAL A 259 27.33 4.20 5.30
C VAL A 259 26.06 3.97 6.08
N ARG A 260 26.08 4.10 7.40
CA ARG A 260 24.93 3.79 8.25
C ARG A 260 23.72 4.70 7.98
N ASN A 261 23.97 5.96 7.68
CA ASN A 261 22.95 6.95 7.41
C ASN A 261 23.55 8.20 6.74
N THR A 262 22.70 9.11 6.30
CA THR A 262 23.09 10.37 5.65
C THR A 262 24.00 11.24 6.50
N LYS A 263 23.92 11.18 7.84
CA LYS A 263 24.82 11.94 8.74
C LYS A 263 26.26 11.43 8.62
N GLU A 264 26.44 10.12 8.54
CA GLU A 264 27.77 9.52 8.31
C GLU A 264 28.27 9.80 6.89
N ALA A 265 27.37 9.78 5.88
CA ALA A 265 27.72 10.18 4.51
C ALA A 265 28.24 11.63 4.50
N THR A 266 27.53 12.57 5.11
CA THR A 266 27.94 13.96 5.19
C THR A 266 29.30 14.11 5.86
N LYS A 267 29.54 13.40 6.96
CA LYS A 267 30.82 13.43 7.66
C LYS A 267 31.95 12.94 6.74
N LEU A 268 31.76 11.81 6.07
CA LEU A 268 32.72 11.23 5.14
C LEU A 268 33.08 12.21 4.01
N ILE A 269 32.07 12.85 3.41
CA ILE A 269 32.24 13.79 2.30
C ILE A 269 32.99 15.05 2.77
N VAL A 270 32.66 15.60 3.94
CA VAL A 270 33.31 16.80 4.48
C VAL A 270 34.76 16.52 4.87
N GLU A 271 35.07 15.35 5.43
CA GLU A 271 36.42 14.95 5.81
C GLU A 271 37.35 14.69 4.60
N HIS A 272 36.79 14.39 3.41
CA HIS A 272 37.53 14.04 2.20
C HIS A 272 37.05 14.80 0.97
N GLN A 273 36.86 16.11 1.07
CA GLN A 273 36.24 16.96 0.04
C GLN A 273 36.91 16.83 -1.34
N ASP A 274 38.23 16.69 -1.39
CA ASP A 274 38.99 16.56 -2.62
C ASP A 274 38.66 15.27 -3.40
N LEU A 275 38.23 14.22 -2.70
CA LEU A 275 37.86 12.94 -3.28
C LEU A 275 36.40 12.92 -3.73
N PHE A 276 35.53 13.60 -3.00
CA PHE A 276 34.09 13.65 -3.30
C PHE A 276 33.72 14.87 -4.15
N THR A 277 34.35 15.03 -5.32
CA THR A 277 34.04 16.11 -6.28
C THR A 277 32.84 15.77 -7.15
N ASP A 278 32.67 14.50 -7.50
CA ASP A 278 31.52 13.96 -8.23
C ASP A 278 30.98 12.73 -7.48
N TYR A 279 29.81 12.90 -6.85
CA TYR A 279 29.25 11.84 -5.99
C TYR A 279 27.73 11.88 -5.94
N GLU A 280 27.15 10.76 -5.56
CA GLU A 280 25.72 10.61 -5.30
C GLU A 280 25.52 9.92 -3.93
N VAL A 281 24.55 10.41 -3.15
CA VAL A 281 24.14 9.76 -1.91
C VAL A 281 22.74 9.20 -2.10
N VAL A 282 22.63 7.89 -2.09
CA VAL A 282 21.35 7.16 -2.25
C VAL A 282 20.94 6.57 -0.92
N LYS A 283 19.76 6.97 -0.44
CA LYS A 283 19.14 6.30 0.70
C LYS A 283 18.58 4.95 0.28
N GLY A 284 18.76 3.96 1.14
CA GLY A 284 18.14 2.66 0.96
C GLY A 284 16.62 2.75 0.77
N GLY A 285 16.09 1.94 -0.13
CA GLY A 285 14.68 1.85 -0.47
C GLY A 285 13.88 0.98 0.51
N MET A 286 12.55 0.97 0.36
CA MET A 286 11.70 0.01 1.07
C MET A 286 11.91 -1.42 0.55
N ASP A 287 12.37 -1.59 -0.70
CA ASP A 287 12.78 -2.90 -1.25
C ASP A 287 13.93 -3.51 -0.46
N ASP A 288 14.93 -2.67 -0.12
CA ASP A 288 16.08 -3.11 0.68
C ASP A 288 15.66 -3.45 2.12
N VAL A 289 14.73 -2.67 2.71
CA VAL A 289 14.14 -2.99 4.02
C VAL A 289 13.47 -4.34 3.98
N PHE A 290 12.60 -4.56 2.98
CA PHE A 290 11.87 -5.82 2.85
C PHE A 290 12.83 -7.02 2.70
N LEU A 291 13.86 -6.88 1.86
CA LEU A 291 14.90 -7.90 1.69
C LEU A 291 15.64 -8.16 3.01
N ALA A 292 15.98 -7.11 3.74
CA ALA A 292 16.73 -7.24 5.01
C ALA A 292 15.94 -8.00 6.08
N VAL A 293 14.61 -7.75 6.19
CA VAL A 293 13.78 -8.37 7.26
C VAL A 293 13.22 -9.73 6.88
N THR A 294 13.03 -10.03 5.58
CA THR A 294 12.44 -11.31 5.13
C THR A 294 13.46 -12.28 4.54
N GLY A 295 14.65 -11.79 4.15
CA GLY A 295 15.66 -12.57 3.40
C GLY A 295 15.24 -12.91 1.96
N LYS A 296 14.14 -12.33 1.45
CA LYS A 296 13.54 -12.65 0.15
C LYS A 296 13.63 -11.46 -0.79
N ARG A 297 14.11 -11.68 -2.03
CA ARG A 297 13.91 -10.72 -3.11
C ARG A 297 12.47 -10.84 -3.63
N LEU A 298 11.83 -9.72 -3.93
CA LEU A 298 10.61 -9.72 -4.69
C LEU A 298 10.92 -10.19 -6.11
N GLU A 299 10.25 -11.24 -6.56
CA GLU A 299 10.20 -11.54 -7.98
C GLU A 299 9.36 -10.42 -8.63
N VAL A 300 10.05 -9.50 -9.29
CA VAL A 300 9.38 -8.58 -10.23
C VAL A 300 8.91 -9.49 -11.37
N ASN A 301 7.60 -9.70 -11.47
CA ASN A 301 7.01 -10.42 -12.60
C ASN A 301 7.48 -9.74 -13.90
N ALA A 302 8.36 -10.42 -14.63
CA ALA A 302 8.91 -9.98 -15.90
C ALA A 302 7.90 -10.08 -17.06
N ASP A 303 6.60 -10.15 -16.78
CA ASP A 303 5.55 -10.42 -17.77
C ASP A 303 5.00 -9.17 -18.48
N GLU A 304 5.64 -8.00 -18.39
CA GLU A 304 5.16 -6.81 -19.13
C GLU A 304 6.06 -6.38 -20.31
N ASN A 305 7.05 -7.18 -20.74
CA ASN A 305 7.90 -6.82 -21.88
C ASN A 305 8.06 -7.90 -22.95
N SER A 306 7.01 -8.65 -23.24
CA SER A 306 6.94 -9.46 -24.47
C SER A 306 5.89 -8.90 -25.43
N ILE A 307 6.14 -7.68 -25.94
CA ILE A 307 5.52 -7.29 -27.23
C ILE A 307 6.36 -7.97 -28.30
N GLY A 308 5.75 -8.96 -28.96
CA GLY A 308 6.36 -9.75 -29.99
C GLY A 308 6.89 -8.91 -31.15
N ILE A 309 8.15 -9.12 -31.46
CA ILE A 309 8.66 -8.92 -32.81
C ILE A 309 8.51 -10.27 -33.50
N ASN A 310 7.41 -10.44 -34.25
CA ASN A 310 7.33 -11.46 -35.29
C ASN A 310 8.21 -10.98 -36.45
N GLU A 311 9.40 -11.51 -36.59
CA GLU A 311 10.08 -11.56 -37.86
C GLU A 311 9.58 -12.79 -38.60
N GLN A 312 8.87 -12.55 -39.69
CA GLN A 312 8.64 -13.53 -40.73
C GLN A 312 9.92 -13.66 -41.57
N GLU A 313 10.41 -14.86 -41.68
CA GLU A 313 10.88 -15.46 -42.93
C GLU A 313 10.51 -16.95 -42.92
#